data_79dc429d78a03a733372b047b3d7c92f
#
_entry.id   79dc429d78a03a733372b047b3d7c92f
#
_cell.length_a   1.000
_cell.length_b   1.000
_cell.length_c   1.000
_cell.angle_alpha   90.00
_cell.angle_beta   90.00
_cell.angle_gamma   90.00
#
_symmetry.space_group_name_H-M   'P 1'
#
loop_
_entity.id
_entity.type
_entity.pdbx_description
1 polymer ?
#
loop_
_entity_poly.entity_id
_entity_poly.type
_entity_poly.pdbx_seq_one_letter_code
_entity_poly.pdbx_strand_id
1 'polypeptide(L)'
;MKNNSDNKKKETSNYNYEYHTGISDIKFLFISSLVAMTFAVVGFLIFNKSQKTTNVTDDKSSISYRKSPQSIINKTPDIPTMKTPIPSQNELNNQQIALPSLPVTDHNNRINFEKTFIYTPDRPPNFKRNDQLQSIIKNVTDYVAENNLPTQKLSISLIDFKTNSSENYQGNIGRFPASVVKLFWLVALYGYVNYYQGDIGEYTIEIQEMIGKSDNEESSNIVDAITGAKSNHKNMSQSEYQEWLKKRNVLNQYFVDAGYSGININQKTYPIPSKKMFKPQGADLKMRGNDPQNPIRNKITTEQAARLMYEIITGQAISPESSQEMRYYLNRINMMQDGSWKNIDPNQGQGHFNPIKGFFGEYFANSDPKNIQEFASKAGWTSDSRSEVAYINDGQVAYILAVFTQDAAYAQNWQIFPKISELVYQKMHQIHSKYNTP
;
A
#
# COMPACT_ATOMS: atom_id res chain seq x y z
N MET A 1 17.99 55.33 48.88
CA MET A 1 19.23 54.57 49.09
C MET A 1 19.20 53.31 48.22
N LYS A 2 20.20 53.19 47.34
CA LYS A 2 20.68 52.08 46.55
C LYS A 2 19.72 51.30 45.68
N ASN A 3 19.80 51.61 44.38
CA ASN A 3 19.52 50.82 43.24
C ASN A 3 20.27 49.47 43.26
N ASN A 4 19.61 48.38 42.76
CA ASN A 4 20.32 47.30 42.16
C ASN A 4 19.51 46.82 40.95
N SER A 5 20.04 47.08 39.79
CA SER A 5 19.66 46.61 38.50
C SER A 5 20.28 45.26 38.25
N ASP A 6 19.50 44.19 38.11
CA ASP A 6 19.96 42.89 37.63
C ASP A 6 19.68 42.70 36.14
N ASN A 7 20.80 42.76 35.40
CA ASN A 7 20.90 42.38 33.99
C ASN A 7 20.65 40.87 33.84
N LYS A 8 19.54 40.47 33.23
CA LYS A 8 19.38 39.12 32.66
C LYS A 8 19.90 39.08 31.22
N LYS A 9 21.11 38.55 31.08
CA LYS A 9 21.65 38.12 29.77
C LYS A 9 20.73 37.07 29.17
N LYS A 10 20.24 37.32 27.94
CA LYS A 10 19.66 36.30 27.04
C LYS A 10 20.81 35.48 26.47
N GLU A 11 20.94 34.24 26.88
CA GLU A 11 21.74 33.25 26.17
C GLU A 11 20.94 32.78 24.93
N THR A 12 21.39 33.19 23.77
CA THR A 12 20.99 32.63 22.48
C THR A 12 21.77 31.34 22.27
N SER A 13 21.13 30.22 22.51
CA SER A 13 21.66 28.89 22.16
C SER A 13 21.59 28.73 20.64
N ASN A 14 22.71 28.93 19.96
CA ASN A 14 22.93 28.53 18.57
C ASN A 14 23.12 27.00 18.54
N TYR A 15 22.09 26.25 18.20
CA TYR A 15 22.25 24.85 17.80
C TYR A 15 22.69 24.81 16.34
N ASN A 16 23.99 24.72 16.10
CA ASN A 16 24.56 24.27 14.85
C ASN A 16 24.30 22.77 14.74
N TYR A 17 23.40 22.37 13.84
CA TYR A 17 23.31 20.98 13.37
C TYR A 17 24.43 20.77 12.35
N GLU A 18 25.56 20.25 12.81
CA GLU A 18 26.53 19.62 11.91
C GLU A 18 25.93 18.34 11.34
N TYR A 19 25.73 18.35 10.00
CA TYR A 19 25.51 17.13 9.26
C TYR A 19 26.79 16.30 9.30
N HIS A 20 26.84 15.31 10.19
CA HIS A 20 27.80 14.23 10.07
C HIS A 20 27.44 13.38 8.85
N THR A 21 27.90 13.80 7.67
CA THR A 21 28.08 12.90 6.56
C THR A 21 29.30 12.04 6.89
N GLY A 22 29.05 10.81 7.32
CA GLY A 22 30.12 9.90 7.68
C GLY A 22 31.07 9.67 6.49
N ILE A 23 32.34 9.63 6.75
CA ILE A 23 33.44 9.35 5.81
C ILE A 23 33.22 8.02 5.03
N SER A 24 32.32 7.14 5.52
CA SER A 24 31.88 5.91 4.86
C SER A 24 31.14 6.16 3.52
N ASP A 25 30.33 7.22 3.43
CA ASP A 25 29.49 7.47 2.24
C ASP A 25 30.34 7.98 1.07
N ILE A 26 31.40 8.76 1.38
CA ILE A 26 32.33 9.24 0.35
C ILE A 26 33.18 8.09 -0.22
N LYS A 27 33.60 7.12 0.61
CA LYS A 27 34.33 5.95 0.14
C LYS A 27 33.48 5.03 -0.74
N PHE A 28 32.18 4.89 -0.42
CA PHE A 28 31.26 4.09 -1.21
C PHE A 28 30.99 4.71 -2.59
N LEU A 29 30.85 6.03 -2.66
CA LEU A 29 30.70 6.76 -3.93
C LEU A 29 31.94 6.67 -4.81
N PHE A 30 33.15 6.73 -4.24
CA PHE A 30 34.38 6.57 -5.02
C PHE A 30 34.60 5.14 -5.52
N ILE A 31 34.24 4.12 -4.75
CA ILE A 31 34.36 2.71 -5.18
C ILE A 31 33.34 2.41 -6.28
N SER A 32 32.12 2.90 -6.19
CA SER A 32 31.10 2.70 -7.23
C SER A 32 31.44 3.40 -8.54
N SER A 33 32.04 4.59 -8.49
CA SER A 33 32.49 5.31 -9.70
C SER A 33 33.69 4.63 -10.36
N LEU A 34 34.62 4.04 -9.58
CA LEU A 34 35.77 3.33 -10.12
C LEU A 34 35.38 2.01 -10.81
N VAL A 35 34.40 1.28 -10.25
CA VAL A 35 33.86 0.05 -10.84
C VAL A 35 33.09 0.37 -12.13
N ALA A 36 32.30 1.45 -12.16
CA ALA A 36 31.60 1.87 -13.38
C ALA A 36 32.56 2.26 -14.51
N MET A 37 33.69 2.93 -14.21
CA MET A 37 34.72 3.26 -15.21
C MET A 37 35.44 2.01 -15.75
N THR A 38 35.71 1.01 -14.93
CA THR A 38 36.35 -0.25 -15.40
C THR A 38 35.46 -1.02 -16.35
N PHE A 39 34.16 -1.11 -16.11
CA PHE A 39 33.19 -1.74 -17.02
C PHE A 39 33.02 -0.95 -18.33
N ALA A 40 33.06 0.37 -18.31
CA ALA A 40 33.01 1.19 -19.51
C ALA A 40 34.25 1.01 -20.40
N VAL A 41 35.45 0.90 -19.83
CA VAL A 41 36.69 0.69 -20.57
C VAL A 41 36.75 -0.73 -21.17
N VAL A 42 36.31 -1.75 -20.43
CA VAL A 42 36.26 -3.14 -20.93
C VAL A 42 35.18 -3.25 -22.04
N GLY A 43 34.03 -2.66 -21.86
CA GLY A 43 32.97 -2.61 -22.90
C GLY A 43 33.44 -1.93 -24.19
N PHE A 44 34.16 -0.80 -24.09
CA PHE A 44 34.71 -0.09 -25.22
C PHE A 44 35.80 -0.89 -25.98
N LEU A 45 36.65 -1.63 -25.26
CA LEU A 45 37.67 -2.49 -25.86
C LEU A 45 37.07 -3.72 -26.57
N ILE A 46 36.00 -4.29 -26.05
CA ILE A 46 35.27 -5.40 -26.67
C ILE A 46 34.55 -4.90 -27.93
N PHE A 47 33.91 -3.72 -27.89
CA PHE A 47 33.24 -3.13 -29.03
C PHE A 47 34.21 -2.80 -30.18
N ASN A 48 35.36 -2.22 -29.89
CA ASN A 48 36.39 -1.93 -30.91
C ASN A 48 37.06 -3.18 -31.53
N LYS A 49 37.04 -4.31 -30.84
CA LYS A 49 37.57 -5.57 -31.39
C LYS A 49 36.62 -6.26 -32.36
N SER A 50 35.30 -5.95 -32.26
CA SER A 50 34.24 -6.48 -33.12
C SER A 50 34.08 -5.71 -34.45
N GLN A 51 34.65 -4.50 -34.58
CA GLN A 51 34.50 -3.64 -35.77
C GLN A 51 35.57 -3.83 -36.86
N LYS A 52 36.48 -4.82 -36.72
CA LYS A 52 37.63 -4.96 -37.66
C LYS A 52 37.43 -5.96 -38.79
N THR A 53 36.24 -6.42 -39.06
CA THR A 53 35.99 -7.29 -40.25
C THR A 53 34.62 -6.92 -40.87
N THR A 54 34.59 -5.93 -41.75
CA THR A 54 33.82 -5.92 -43.00
C THR A 54 33.99 -4.55 -43.67
N ASN A 55 34.87 -4.47 -44.69
CA ASN A 55 34.82 -3.49 -45.73
C ASN A 55 33.95 -4.03 -46.86
N VAL A 56 33.03 -3.22 -47.46
CA VAL A 56 32.82 -3.08 -48.93
C VAL A 56 31.75 -2.03 -49.22
N THR A 57 32.18 -0.97 -49.91
CA THR A 57 31.63 -0.08 -50.97
C THR A 57 30.39 0.77 -50.77
N ASP A 58 30.62 2.04 -51.10
CA ASP A 58 29.77 3.18 -51.37
C ASP A 58 28.52 2.92 -52.22
N ASP A 59 27.43 3.61 -51.97
CA ASP A 59 26.80 4.47 -52.98
C ASP A 59 25.95 5.59 -52.37
N LYS A 60 25.99 6.75 -53.04
CA LYS A 60 25.31 8.01 -52.69
C LYS A 60 23.89 8.00 -53.25
N SER A 61 22.91 8.50 -52.52
CA SER A 61 22.00 9.57 -53.05
C SER A 61 20.83 9.91 -52.11
N SER A 62 20.60 11.19 -51.96
CA SER A 62 19.36 11.97 -51.84
C SER A 62 18.49 11.91 -50.57
N ILE A 63 18.44 13.07 -49.98
CA ILE A 63 17.53 13.57 -48.94
C ILE A 63 16.07 13.55 -49.42
N SER A 64 15.16 12.91 -48.66
CA SER A 64 13.75 13.27 -48.70
C SER A 64 13.11 13.11 -47.32
N TYR A 65 12.46 14.16 -46.85
CA TYR A 65 11.64 14.21 -45.66
C TYR A 65 10.52 13.18 -45.74
N ARG A 66 10.41 12.31 -44.72
CA ARG A 66 9.23 11.46 -44.52
C ARG A 66 8.74 11.47 -43.07
N LYS A 67 7.43 11.55 -43.00
CA LYS A 67 6.51 11.47 -41.87
C LYS A 67 6.90 10.40 -40.80
N SER A 68 6.52 10.70 -39.56
CA SER A 68 6.60 9.82 -38.39
C SER A 68 6.20 8.37 -38.68
N PRO A 69 6.94 7.40 -38.23
CA PRO A 69 6.50 6.00 -38.24
C PRO A 69 5.57 5.72 -37.07
N GLN A 70 4.50 5.06 -37.42
CA GLN A 70 3.64 4.33 -36.47
C GLN A 70 4.46 3.31 -35.66
N SER A 71 4.02 3.11 -34.41
CA SER A 71 4.53 2.17 -33.44
C SER A 71 4.85 0.80 -34.02
N ILE A 72 6.13 0.43 -33.95
CA ILE A 72 6.54 -0.99 -34.04
C ILE A 72 6.34 -1.56 -32.66
N ILE A 73 5.35 -2.43 -32.51
CA ILE A 73 5.15 -3.30 -31.36
C ILE A 73 6.35 -4.26 -31.30
N ASN A 74 7.33 -3.94 -30.48
CA ASN A 74 8.32 -4.92 -30.05
C ASN A 74 7.61 -5.93 -29.13
N LYS A 75 7.62 -7.19 -29.54
CA LYS A 75 7.20 -8.33 -28.73
C LYS A 75 7.92 -8.27 -27.39
N THR A 76 7.22 -7.92 -26.34
CA THR A 76 7.59 -8.22 -24.96
C THR A 76 7.74 -9.74 -24.81
N PRO A 77 8.74 -10.23 -24.06
CA PRO A 77 8.79 -11.65 -23.72
C PRO A 77 7.49 -12.05 -23.05
N ASP A 78 6.94 -13.19 -23.42
CA ASP A 78 5.75 -13.77 -22.85
C ASP A 78 5.88 -13.87 -21.33
N ILE A 79 5.31 -12.92 -20.62
CA ILE A 79 4.93 -13.11 -19.22
C ILE A 79 3.85 -14.18 -19.28
N PRO A 80 3.94 -15.29 -18.54
CA PRO A 80 2.90 -16.28 -18.51
C PRO A 80 1.60 -15.56 -18.09
N THR A 81 0.71 -15.35 -19.04
CA THR A 81 -0.66 -14.96 -18.74
C THR A 81 -1.20 -16.08 -17.89
N MET A 82 -1.41 -15.83 -16.61
CA MET A 82 -2.17 -16.70 -15.73
C MET A 82 -3.57 -16.84 -16.33
N LYS A 83 -3.73 -17.86 -17.17
CA LYS A 83 -5.03 -18.35 -17.61
C LYS A 83 -5.61 -19.22 -16.49
N THR A 84 -5.83 -18.66 -15.32
CA THR A 84 -6.85 -19.21 -14.42
C THR A 84 -8.11 -18.43 -14.72
N PRO A 85 -9.16 -19.06 -15.25
CA PRO A 85 -10.46 -18.42 -15.37
C PRO A 85 -10.86 -17.89 -14.00
N ILE A 86 -11.47 -16.71 -13.95
CA ILE A 86 -12.20 -16.27 -12.76
C ILE A 86 -13.19 -17.41 -12.45
N PRO A 87 -13.11 -18.04 -11.26
CA PRO A 87 -13.99 -19.16 -10.95
C PRO A 87 -15.44 -18.72 -11.10
N SER A 88 -16.27 -19.55 -11.75
CA SER A 88 -17.69 -19.27 -11.85
C SER A 88 -18.32 -19.23 -10.44
N GLN A 89 -19.40 -18.47 -10.26
CA GLN A 89 -20.10 -18.37 -8.95
C GLN A 89 -20.41 -19.73 -8.32
N ASN A 90 -20.57 -20.78 -9.11
CA ASN A 90 -20.85 -22.14 -8.63
C ASN A 90 -19.61 -22.84 -8.03
N GLU A 91 -18.39 -22.49 -8.45
CA GLU A 91 -17.16 -23.06 -7.90
C GLU A 91 -16.75 -22.40 -6.59
N LEU A 92 -17.07 -21.11 -6.41
CA LEU A 92 -16.85 -20.37 -5.16
C LEU A 92 -17.79 -20.80 -4.04
N ASN A 93 -19.02 -21.23 -4.37
CA ASN A 93 -20.01 -21.66 -3.36
C ASN A 93 -19.69 -22.99 -2.69
N ASN A 94 -18.83 -23.82 -3.25
CA ASN A 94 -18.48 -25.14 -2.71
C ASN A 94 -17.27 -25.13 -1.76
N GLN A 95 -16.59 -24.00 -1.56
CA GLN A 95 -15.43 -23.86 -0.67
C GLN A 95 -15.65 -22.89 0.51
N GLN A 96 -16.88 -22.41 0.71
CA GLN A 96 -17.18 -21.49 1.78
C GLN A 96 -17.31 -22.20 3.13
N ILE A 97 -16.47 -21.81 4.11
CA ILE A 97 -16.95 -21.73 5.50
C ILE A 97 -18.19 -20.83 5.40
N ALA A 98 -19.36 -21.37 5.81
CA ALA A 98 -20.59 -20.60 5.78
C ALA A 98 -20.37 -19.31 6.60
N LEU A 99 -20.11 -18.21 5.88
CA LEU A 99 -20.15 -16.88 6.49
C LEU A 99 -21.56 -16.75 7.06
N PRO A 100 -21.75 -16.20 8.25
CA PRO A 100 -23.09 -15.94 8.78
C PRO A 100 -23.83 -15.13 7.71
N SER A 101 -24.95 -15.66 7.25
CA SER A 101 -25.80 -15.01 6.24
C SER A 101 -26.21 -13.64 6.80
N LEU A 102 -25.60 -12.61 6.24
CA LEU A 102 -26.07 -11.26 6.50
C LEU A 102 -27.50 -11.15 5.96
N PRO A 103 -28.43 -10.47 6.66
CA PRO A 103 -29.77 -10.27 6.16
C PRO A 103 -29.68 -9.60 4.79
N VAL A 104 -30.19 -10.27 3.77
CA VAL A 104 -30.34 -9.74 2.41
C VAL A 104 -31.28 -8.55 2.52
N THR A 105 -30.74 -7.34 2.47
CA THR A 105 -31.57 -6.15 2.33
C THR A 105 -32.05 -6.06 0.89
N ASP A 106 -33.35 -5.98 0.72
CA ASP A 106 -34.02 -5.83 -0.56
C ASP A 106 -33.53 -4.53 -1.25
N HIS A 107 -32.68 -4.66 -2.27
CA HIS A 107 -32.10 -3.52 -2.99
C HIS A 107 -33.13 -2.71 -3.80
N ASN A 108 -34.39 -3.15 -3.86
CA ASN A 108 -35.42 -2.53 -4.70
C ASN A 108 -36.11 -1.31 -4.09
N ASN A 109 -35.81 -0.93 -2.85
CA ASN A 109 -36.39 0.22 -2.17
C ASN A 109 -35.47 1.44 -2.04
N ARG A 110 -34.44 1.57 -2.88
CA ARG A 110 -33.63 2.80 -2.92
C ARG A 110 -34.42 3.90 -3.60
N ILE A 111 -34.91 4.84 -2.79
CA ILE A 111 -35.43 6.14 -3.22
C ILE A 111 -34.39 6.80 -4.13
N ASN A 112 -34.85 7.33 -5.28
CA ASN A 112 -34.05 8.08 -6.25
C ASN A 112 -33.46 9.35 -5.62
N PHE A 113 -32.39 9.21 -4.80
CA PHE A 113 -31.52 10.32 -4.49
C PHE A 113 -30.64 10.59 -5.71
N GLU A 114 -30.43 11.85 -6.07
CA GLU A 114 -29.39 12.23 -7.01
C GLU A 114 -28.11 11.47 -6.65
N LYS A 115 -27.58 10.67 -7.60
CA LYS A 115 -26.38 9.87 -7.34
C LYS A 115 -25.25 10.80 -6.92
N THR A 116 -24.86 10.74 -5.66
CA THR A 116 -23.72 11.48 -5.15
C THR A 116 -22.50 10.53 -5.13
N PHE A 117 -21.33 11.03 -5.51
CA PHE A 117 -20.09 10.23 -5.43
C PHE A 117 -19.68 10.11 -3.96
N ILE A 118 -20.22 9.12 -3.28
CA ILE A 118 -19.95 8.77 -1.87
C ILE A 118 -19.85 7.26 -1.73
N TYR A 119 -19.06 6.80 -0.75
CA TYR A 119 -19.00 5.40 -0.37
C TYR A 119 -20.21 5.05 0.50
N THR A 120 -21.01 4.11 0.06
CA THR A 120 -22.22 3.69 0.76
C THR A 120 -22.24 2.18 0.98
N PRO A 121 -21.45 1.65 1.92
CA PRO A 121 -21.69 0.29 2.41
C PRO A 121 -23.03 0.26 3.14
N ASP A 122 -23.76 -0.83 3.02
CA ASP A 122 -25.14 -0.91 3.54
C ASP A 122 -25.22 -0.60 5.05
N ARG A 123 -24.26 -1.06 5.85
CA ARG A 123 -24.09 -0.69 7.26
C ARG A 123 -22.64 -0.89 7.70
N PRO A 124 -22.12 -0.04 8.59
CA PRO A 124 -20.88 -0.36 9.29
C PRO A 124 -21.01 -1.71 10.00
N PRO A 125 -20.01 -2.60 9.90
CA PRO A 125 -20.07 -3.86 10.63
C PRO A 125 -20.15 -3.60 12.14
N ASN A 126 -20.97 -4.40 12.82
CA ASN A 126 -21.11 -4.34 14.28
C ASN A 126 -20.50 -5.60 14.89
N PHE A 127 -19.25 -5.50 15.34
CA PHE A 127 -18.53 -6.58 15.95
C PHE A 127 -18.76 -6.64 17.48
N LYS A 128 -18.83 -7.86 18.02
CA LYS A 128 -18.84 -8.06 19.46
C LYS A 128 -17.42 -7.95 20.03
N ARG A 129 -17.33 -7.56 21.30
CA ARG A 129 -16.07 -7.66 22.07
C ARG A 129 -15.77 -9.12 22.38
N ASN A 130 -14.46 -9.45 22.47
CA ASN A 130 -14.04 -10.83 22.73
C ASN A 130 -12.72 -10.88 23.53
N ASP A 131 -12.80 -11.33 24.78
CA ASP A 131 -11.65 -11.39 25.69
C ASP A 131 -10.53 -12.30 25.17
N GLN A 132 -10.86 -13.33 24.38
CA GLN A 132 -9.84 -14.18 23.77
C GLN A 132 -9.05 -13.43 22.71
N LEU A 133 -9.71 -12.60 21.86
CA LEU A 133 -9.02 -11.73 20.92
C LEU A 133 -8.20 -10.68 21.65
N GLN A 134 -8.70 -10.12 22.75
CA GLN A 134 -7.95 -9.19 23.58
C GLN A 134 -6.67 -9.85 24.14
N SER A 135 -6.76 -11.10 24.58
CA SER A 135 -5.60 -11.87 25.02
C SER A 135 -4.58 -12.09 23.90
N ILE A 136 -5.03 -12.35 22.66
CA ILE A 136 -4.13 -12.48 21.51
C ILE A 136 -3.38 -11.16 21.27
N ILE A 137 -4.10 -10.05 21.26
CA ILE A 137 -3.49 -8.72 21.07
C ILE A 137 -2.50 -8.41 22.19
N LYS A 138 -2.85 -8.76 23.43
CA LYS A 138 -1.92 -8.62 24.58
C LYS A 138 -0.64 -9.42 24.37
N ASN A 139 -0.70 -10.66 23.91
CA ASN A 139 0.49 -11.46 23.62
C ASN A 139 1.39 -10.80 22.56
N VAL A 140 0.79 -10.15 21.53
CA VAL A 140 1.56 -9.41 20.52
C VAL A 140 2.21 -8.18 21.15
N THR A 141 1.50 -7.40 21.97
CA THR A 141 2.06 -6.21 22.61
C THR A 141 3.15 -6.55 23.61
N ASP A 142 3.00 -7.64 24.36
CA ASP A 142 4.03 -8.15 25.29
C ASP A 142 5.30 -8.55 24.50
N TYR A 143 5.15 -9.34 23.43
CA TYR A 143 6.26 -9.72 22.57
C TYR A 143 7.01 -8.52 22.00
N VAL A 144 6.28 -7.51 21.53
CA VAL A 144 6.86 -6.25 21.02
C VAL A 144 7.65 -5.52 22.10
N ALA A 145 7.12 -5.43 23.33
CA ALA A 145 7.78 -4.82 24.48
C ALA A 145 9.04 -5.59 24.90
N GLU A 146 8.99 -6.92 24.95
CA GLU A 146 10.12 -7.79 25.24
C GLU A 146 11.26 -7.66 24.24
N ASN A 147 10.94 -7.31 22.97
CA ASN A 147 11.92 -7.02 21.93
C ASN A 147 12.36 -5.54 21.89
N ASN A 148 12.09 -4.78 22.95
CA ASN A 148 12.45 -3.36 23.09
C ASN A 148 11.92 -2.45 21.98
N LEU A 149 10.78 -2.81 21.36
CA LEU A 149 10.13 -1.99 20.36
C LEU A 149 9.09 -1.05 21.01
N PRO A 150 8.95 0.20 20.54
CA PRO A 150 8.09 1.20 21.18
C PRO A 150 6.60 0.87 20.97
N THR A 151 5.93 0.30 21.98
CA THR A 151 4.51 -0.08 21.91
C THR A 151 3.58 1.11 21.65
N GLN A 152 3.93 2.33 22.08
CA GLN A 152 3.17 3.55 21.78
C GLN A 152 3.15 3.91 20.28
N LYS A 153 4.06 3.33 19.48
CA LYS A 153 4.13 3.51 18.03
C LYS A 153 3.42 2.41 17.23
N LEU A 154 2.80 1.46 17.93
CA LEU A 154 2.08 0.31 17.39
C LEU A 154 0.57 0.54 17.47
N SER A 155 -0.17 0.12 16.45
CA SER A 155 -1.62 -0.08 16.48
C SER A 155 -1.96 -1.43 15.87
N ILE A 156 -2.94 -2.12 16.45
CA ILE A 156 -3.40 -3.44 16.01
C ILE A 156 -4.93 -3.43 15.96
N SER A 157 -5.52 -4.03 14.94
CA SER A 157 -6.93 -4.42 14.92
C SER A 157 -7.05 -5.85 14.40
N LEU A 158 -7.84 -6.66 15.09
CA LEU A 158 -8.08 -8.07 14.78
C LEU A 158 -9.58 -8.31 14.71
N ILE A 159 -10.06 -8.87 13.59
CA ILE A 159 -11.46 -9.27 13.37
C ILE A 159 -11.50 -10.78 13.15
N ASP A 160 -12.33 -11.47 13.91
CA ASP A 160 -12.59 -12.91 13.78
C ASP A 160 -13.94 -13.15 13.11
N PHE A 161 -13.93 -13.78 11.96
CA PHE A 161 -15.15 -14.09 11.17
C PHE A 161 -16.01 -15.16 11.86
N LYS A 162 -15.40 -16.13 12.55
CA LYS A 162 -16.13 -17.25 13.16
C LYS A 162 -17.02 -16.80 14.32
N THR A 163 -16.56 -15.83 15.09
CA THR A 163 -17.29 -15.31 16.26
C THR A 163 -17.97 -13.96 15.99
N ASN A 164 -17.77 -13.38 14.81
CA ASN A 164 -18.18 -12.02 14.44
C ASN A 164 -17.77 -11.02 15.54
N SER A 165 -16.51 -11.06 15.91
CA SER A 165 -15.96 -10.22 16.96
C SER A 165 -14.70 -9.48 16.53
N SER A 166 -14.40 -8.37 17.20
CA SER A 166 -13.17 -7.63 16.96
C SER A 166 -12.60 -7.06 18.24
N GLU A 167 -11.28 -6.96 18.28
CA GLU A 167 -10.53 -6.26 19.31
C GLU A 167 -9.38 -5.47 18.70
N ASN A 168 -8.87 -4.50 19.48
CA ASN A 168 -7.80 -3.65 19.02
C ASN A 168 -6.87 -3.21 20.17
N TYR A 169 -5.66 -2.78 19.77
CA TYR A 169 -4.73 -2.01 20.61
C TYR A 169 -4.41 -0.70 19.88
N GLN A 170 -4.80 0.43 20.46
CA GLN A 170 -4.66 1.76 19.83
C GLN A 170 -5.26 1.80 18.41
N GLY A 171 -6.30 1.01 18.15
CA GLY A 171 -6.89 0.80 16.82
C GLY A 171 -7.49 2.05 16.20
N ASN A 172 -7.93 3.00 17.03
CA ASN A 172 -8.49 4.29 16.66
C ASN A 172 -7.44 5.41 16.50
N ILE A 173 -6.16 5.13 16.77
CA ILE A 173 -5.09 6.12 16.60
C ILE A 173 -4.72 6.23 15.12
N GLY A 174 -4.92 7.42 14.55
CA GLY A 174 -4.55 7.71 13.16
C GLY A 174 -3.03 7.70 12.97
N ARG A 175 -2.54 6.78 12.11
CA ARG A 175 -1.11 6.63 11.78
C ARG A 175 -0.89 6.84 10.28
N PHE A 176 0.36 7.09 9.92
CA PHE A 176 0.78 7.09 8.53
C PHE A 176 0.81 5.64 8.00
N PRO A 177 -0.04 5.32 7.01
CA PRO A 177 -0.25 3.93 6.58
C PRO A 177 0.76 3.44 5.54
N ALA A 178 1.71 4.28 5.11
CA ALA A 178 2.52 4.03 3.91
C ALA A 178 1.62 3.61 2.73
N SER A 179 1.96 2.53 2.00
CA SER A 179 1.19 2.08 0.83
C SER A 179 -0.11 1.34 1.16
N VAL A 180 -0.48 1.14 2.43
CA VAL A 180 -1.81 0.60 2.78
C VAL A 180 -2.93 1.57 2.35
N VAL A 181 -2.64 2.87 2.20
CA VAL A 181 -3.59 3.84 1.64
C VAL A 181 -4.14 3.43 0.26
N LYS A 182 -3.38 2.65 -0.52
CA LYS A 182 -3.77 2.18 -1.85
C LYS A 182 -4.98 1.23 -1.83
N LEU A 183 -5.26 0.58 -0.70
CA LEU A 183 -6.50 -0.16 -0.49
C LEU A 183 -7.74 0.76 -0.59
N PHE A 184 -7.65 1.96 -0.02
CA PHE A 184 -8.71 2.96 -0.09
C PHE A 184 -8.84 3.54 -1.50
N TRP A 185 -7.73 3.77 -2.20
CA TRP A 185 -7.77 4.24 -3.59
C TRP A 185 -8.34 3.18 -4.53
N LEU A 186 -8.12 1.90 -4.27
CA LEU A 186 -8.73 0.81 -5.02
C LEU A 186 -10.27 0.88 -4.90
N VAL A 187 -10.80 0.94 -3.68
CA VAL A 187 -12.26 1.04 -3.45
C VAL A 187 -12.83 2.33 -4.06
N ALA A 188 -12.11 3.45 -3.91
CA ALA A 188 -12.53 4.73 -4.50
C ALA A 188 -12.55 4.69 -6.03
N LEU A 189 -11.61 3.97 -6.68
CA LEU A 189 -11.59 3.79 -8.13
C LEU A 189 -12.81 2.99 -8.61
N TYR A 190 -13.09 1.85 -7.98
CA TYR A 190 -14.30 1.07 -8.30
C TYR A 190 -15.58 1.89 -8.10
N GLY A 191 -15.65 2.69 -7.03
CA GLY A 191 -16.75 3.60 -6.81
C GLY A 191 -16.85 4.69 -7.86
N TYR A 192 -15.72 5.26 -8.29
CA TYR A 192 -15.66 6.27 -9.34
C TYR A 192 -16.16 5.71 -10.68
N VAL A 193 -15.66 4.55 -11.09
CA VAL A 193 -16.06 3.89 -12.34
C VAL A 193 -17.55 3.52 -12.30
N ASN A 194 -18.03 2.96 -11.20
CA ASN A 194 -19.47 2.65 -11.02
C ASN A 194 -20.35 3.90 -11.07
N TYR A 195 -19.91 5.00 -10.44
CA TYR A 195 -20.64 6.27 -10.43
C TYR A 195 -20.81 6.86 -11.83
N TYR A 196 -19.74 6.84 -12.64
CA TYR A 196 -19.75 7.36 -14.01
C TYR A 196 -20.17 6.32 -15.06
N GLN A 197 -20.54 5.10 -14.66
CA GLN A 197 -20.91 3.99 -15.55
C GLN A 197 -19.81 3.67 -16.58
N GLY A 198 -18.55 3.77 -16.16
CA GLY A 198 -17.39 3.43 -16.96
C GLY A 198 -17.06 1.94 -16.95
N ASP A 199 -15.97 1.57 -17.60
CA ASP A 199 -15.43 0.22 -17.61
C ASP A 199 -14.18 0.15 -16.70
N ILE A 200 -14.23 -0.68 -15.66
CA ILE A 200 -13.08 -0.89 -14.76
C ILE A 200 -11.90 -1.56 -15.48
N GLY A 201 -12.18 -2.28 -16.58
CA GLY A 201 -11.16 -2.90 -17.41
C GLY A 201 -10.15 -1.91 -17.99
N GLU A 202 -10.53 -0.64 -18.17
CA GLU A 202 -9.63 0.44 -18.60
C GLU A 202 -8.48 0.72 -17.61
N TYR A 203 -8.64 0.30 -16.35
CA TYR A 203 -7.67 0.51 -15.26
C TYR A 203 -6.96 -0.78 -14.82
N THR A 204 -7.08 -1.86 -15.60
CA THR A 204 -6.52 -3.18 -15.22
C THR A 204 -5.03 -3.11 -14.90
N ILE A 205 -4.24 -2.43 -15.75
CA ILE A 205 -2.78 -2.31 -15.58
C ILE A 205 -2.46 -1.49 -14.32
N GLU A 206 -3.10 -0.35 -14.15
CA GLU A 206 -2.91 0.54 -13.00
C GLU A 206 -3.25 -0.16 -11.69
N ILE A 207 -4.33 -0.95 -11.66
CA ILE A 207 -4.72 -1.73 -10.48
C ILE A 207 -3.68 -2.80 -10.18
N GLN A 208 -3.24 -3.57 -11.18
CA GLN A 208 -2.24 -4.63 -11.03
C GLN A 208 -0.92 -4.08 -10.47
N GLU A 209 -0.44 -2.98 -11.01
CA GLU A 209 0.80 -2.33 -10.57
C GLU A 209 0.63 -1.69 -9.18
N MET A 210 -0.47 -0.95 -8.94
CA MET A 210 -0.74 -0.30 -7.65
C MET A 210 -0.89 -1.31 -6.52
N ILE A 211 -1.64 -2.38 -6.73
CA ILE A 211 -1.94 -3.36 -5.68
C ILE A 211 -0.89 -4.48 -5.64
N GLY A 212 -0.50 -5.01 -6.80
CA GLY A 212 0.45 -6.13 -6.91
C GLY A 212 1.86 -5.74 -6.55
N LYS A 213 2.38 -4.67 -7.16
CA LYS A 213 3.76 -4.20 -6.96
C LYS A 213 3.86 -2.98 -6.05
N SER A 214 2.73 -2.47 -5.57
CA SER A 214 2.68 -1.24 -4.77
C SER A 214 3.28 -0.03 -5.49
N ASP A 215 3.18 0.00 -6.83
CA ASP A 215 3.76 1.03 -7.67
C ASP A 215 3.16 2.42 -7.39
N ASN A 216 4.01 3.45 -7.35
CA ASN A 216 3.60 4.82 -7.05
C ASN A 216 3.18 5.61 -8.30
N GLU A 217 3.71 5.23 -9.46
CA GLU A 217 3.36 5.85 -10.75
C GLU A 217 1.88 5.60 -11.05
N GLU A 218 1.49 4.31 -11.06
CA GLU A 218 0.13 3.92 -11.37
C GLU A 218 -0.85 4.32 -10.26
N SER A 219 -0.39 4.30 -9.01
CA SER A 219 -1.16 4.89 -7.90
C SER A 219 -1.43 6.39 -8.12
N SER A 220 -0.45 7.12 -8.67
CA SER A 220 -0.60 8.54 -9.00
C SER A 220 -1.61 8.75 -10.13
N ASN A 221 -1.62 7.88 -11.14
CA ASN A 221 -2.54 7.93 -12.25
C ASN A 221 -3.98 7.67 -11.79
N ILE A 222 -4.19 6.69 -10.92
CA ILE A 222 -5.50 6.41 -10.30
C ILE A 222 -6.00 7.61 -9.48
N VAL A 223 -5.15 8.21 -8.63
CA VAL A 223 -5.53 9.42 -7.87
C VAL A 223 -5.88 10.58 -8.81
N ASP A 224 -5.14 10.75 -9.91
CA ASP A 224 -5.42 11.78 -10.91
C ASP A 224 -6.72 11.51 -11.66
N ALA A 225 -7.04 10.25 -11.98
CA ALA A 225 -8.29 9.86 -12.63
C ALA A 225 -9.51 10.17 -11.75
N ILE A 226 -9.48 9.74 -10.49
CA ILE A 226 -10.59 9.95 -9.55
C ILE A 226 -10.82 11.43 -9.27
N THR A 227 -9.75 12.21 -9.11
CA THR A 227 -9.85 13.58 -8.57
C THR A 227 -9.79 14.67 -9.63
N GLY A 228 -9.22 14.39 -10.80
CA GLY A 228 -8.87 15.42 -11.79
C GLY A 228 -7.80 16.42 -11.31
N ALA A 229 -7.22 16.21 -10.11
CA ALA A 229 -6.24 17.10 -9.50
C ALA A 229 -4.81 16.61 -9.77
N LYS A 230 -4.33 16.80 -11.00
CA LYS A 230 -3.00 16.32 -11.43
C LYS A 230 -1.87 17.01 -10.68
N SER A 231 -0.80 16.26 -10.39
CA SER A 231 0.45 16.82 -9.88
C SER A 231 1.13 17.68 -10.92
N ASN A 232 1.74 18.79 -10.49
CA ASN A 232 2.52 19.66 -11.37
C ASN A 232 3.67 20.32 -10.62
N HIS A 233 4.64 20.84 -11.37
CA HIS A 233 5.80 21.58 -10.85
C HIS A 233 5.54 23.09 -10.75
N LYS A 234 4.41 23.58 -11.29
CA LYS A 234 4.11 25.00 -11.39
C LYS A 234 3.58 25.54 -10.08
N ASN A 235 3.92 26.78 -9.79
CA ASN A 235 3.24 27.52 -8.74
C ASN A 235 1.83 27.89 -9.23
N MET A 236 0.85 27.57 -8.42
CA MET A 236 -0.54 27.95 -8.62
C MET A 236 -0.83 29.25 -7.89
N SER A 237 -1.68 30.11 -8.42
CA SER A 237 -2.31 31.19 -7.66
C SER A 237 -3.09 30.59 -6.47
N GLN A 238 -3.46 31.43 -5.51
CA GLN A 238 -4.22 30.96 -4.35
C GLN A 238 -5.60 30.38 -4.74
N SER A 239 -6.28 30.97 -5.72
CA SER A 239 -7.57 30.48 -6.20
C SER A 239 -7.44 29.13 -6.93
N GLU A 240 -6.47 28.99 -7.83
CA GLU A 240 -6.19 27.72 -8.53
C GLU A 240 -5.85 26.60 -7.55
N TYR A 241 -5.06 26.91 -6.50
CA TYR A 241 -4.74 25.95 -5.46
C TYR A 241 -5.97 25.51 -4.67
N GLN A 242 -6.88 26.41 -4.33
CA GLN A 242 -8.13 26.05 -3.61
C GLN A 242 -9.01 25.13 -4.47
N GLU A 243 -9.16 25.42 -5.76
CA GLU A 243 -9.91 24.55 -6.67
C GLU A 243 -9.22 23.16 -6.82
N TRP A 244 -7.91 23.15 -6.94
CA TRP A 244 -7.14 21.90 -7.01
C TRP A 244 -7.28 21.10 -5.71
N LEU A 245 -7.20 21.75 -4.54
CA LEU A 245 -7.34 21.11 -3.23
C LEU A 245 -8.75 20.54 -3.02
N LYS A 246 -9.79 21.28 -3.44
CA LYS A 246 -11.17 20.81 -3.41
C LYS A 246 -11.33 19.52 -4.22
N LYS A 247 -10.81 19.48 -5.44
CA LYS A 247 -10.81 18.29 -6.27
C LYS A 247 -10.06 17.12 -5.59
N ARG A 248 -8.86 17.36 -5.08
CA ARG A 248 -8.05 16.33 -4.42
C ARG A 248 -8.74 15.78 -3.15
N ASN A 249 -9.49 16.63 -2.42
CA ASN A 249 -10.16 16.25 -1.19
C ASN A 249 -11.39 15.36 -1.39
N VAL A 250 -11.84 15.17 -2.63
CA VAL A 250 -12.91 14.22 -2.98
C VAL A 250 -12.59 12.81 -2.45
N LEU A 251 -11.32 12.40 -2.41
CA LEU A 251 -10.92 11.11 -1.83
C LEU A 251 -11.27 10.99 -0.35
N ASN A 252 -11.03 12.03 0.44
CA ASN A 252 -11.41 12.02 1.86
C ASN A 252 -12.94 12.03 2.00
N GLN A 253 -13.61 12.92 1.27
CA GLN A 253 -15.06 13.08 1.34
C GLN A 253 -15.80 11.80 0.97
N TYR A 254 -15.27 11.03 0.01
CA TYR A 254 -15.86 9.79 -0.46
C TYR A 254 -16.14 8.79 0.68
N PHE A 255 -15.29 8.74 1.71
CA PHE A 255 -15.40 7.80 2.82
C PHE A 255 -16.05 8.37 4.09
N VAL A 256 -16.14 9.71 4.22
CA VAL A 256 -16.59 10.35 5.47
C VAL A 256 -18.02 9.94 5.83
N ASP A 257 -18.93 9.95 4.87
CA ASP A 257 -20.34 9.65 5.10
C ASP A 257 -20.57 8.16 5.45
N ALA A 258 -19.63 7.29 5.08
CA ALA A 258 -19.61 5.88 5.50
C ALA A 258 -19.06 5.67 6.92
N GLY A 259 -18.75 6.75 7.65
CA GLY A 259 -18.24 6.69 9.02
C GLY A 259 -16.72 6.50 9.15
N TYR A 260 -15.95 6.74 8.08
CA TYR A 260 -14.49 6.79 8.13
C TYR A 260 -14.01 8.17 8.57
N SER A 261 -14.37 8.56 9.81
CA SER A 261 -14.04 9.87 10.34
C SER A 261 -12.54 10.08 10.55
N GLY A 262 -12.08 11.32 10.36
CA GLY A 262 -10.68 11.69 10.59
C GLY A 262 -9.68 11.08 9.60
N ILE A 263 -10.16 10.48 8.50
CA ILE A 263 -9.34 9.92 7.44
C ILE A 263 -8.64 11.04 6.65
N ASN A 264 -7.40 10.81 6.26
CA ASN A 264 -6.68 11.60 5.26
C ASN A 264 -5.97 10.66 4.28
N ILE A 265 -6.46 10.60 3.05
CA ILE A 265 -5.97 9.70 1.99
C ILE A 265 -5.76 10.44 0.67
N ASN A 266 -5.72 11.76 0.71
CA ASN A 266 -5.69 12.63 -0.46
C ASN A 266 -4.26 12.95 -0.95
N GLN A 267 -3.20 12.40 -0.33
CA GLN A 267 -1.82 12.67 -0.70
C GLN A 267 -1.20 11.50 -1.44
N LYS A 268 -0.63 11.77 -2.62
CA LYS A 268 0.07 10.78 -3.42
C LYS A 268 1.28 10.18 -2.70
N THR A 269 1.66 8.97 -3.11
CA THR A 269 2.90 8.29 -2.72
C THR A 269 4.00 8.60 -3.73
N TYR A 270 5.25 8.63 -3.26
CA TYR A 270 6.42 9.02 -4.03
C TYR A 270 7.53 7.96 -3.92
N PRO A 271 8.47 7.92 -4.89
CA PRO A 271 8.64 8.78 -6.06
C PRO A 271 7.65 8.47 -7.20
N ILE A 272 7.49 9.43 -8.16
CA ILE A 272 6.73 9.31 -9.40
C ILE A 272 7.69 9.64 -10.56
N PRO A 273 8.42 8.65 -11.10
CA PRO A 273 9.55 8.88 -12.01
C PRO A 273 9.18 9.55 -13.34
N SER A 274 8.07 9.17 -13.97
CA SER A 274 7.66 9.75 -15.26
C SER A 274 7.45 11.26 -15.17
N LYS A 275 6.97 11.72 -14.01
CA LYS A 275 6.78 13.13 -13.69
C LYS A 275 8.05 13.81 -13.15
N LYS A 276 9.18 13.07 -13.04
CA LYS A 276 10.43 13.53 -12.40
C LYS A 276 10.21 14.06 -10.96
N MET A 277 9.21 13.50 -10.25
CA MET A 277 8.83 13.92 -8.91
C MET A 277 9.29 12.85 -7.89
N PHE A 278 10.51 12.98 -7.37
CA PHE A 278 11.05 12.06 -6.35
C PHE A 278 10.50 12.36 -4.94
N LYS A 279 9.91 13.52 -4.76
CA LYS A 279 9.23 14.01 -3.56
C LYS A 279 8.09 14.96 -3.97
N PRO A 280 7.14 15.27 -3.08
CA PRO A 280 6.09 16.23 -3.38
C PRO A 280 6.65 17.58 -3.87
N GLN A 281 6.01 18.16 -4.88
CA GLN A 281 6.33 19.46 -5.46
C GLN A 281 5.04 20.24 -5.76
N GLY A 282 5.14 21.54 -6.00
CA GLY A 282 4.00 22.38 -6.37
C GLY A 282 2.84 22.28 -5.36
N ALA A 283 1.64 22.01 -5.87
CA ALA A 283 0.44 21.87 -5.07
C ALA A 283 0.49 20.70 -4.07
N ASP A 284 1.10 19.56 -4.47
CA ASP A 284 1.27 18.42 -3.58
C ASP A 284 2.19 18.73 -2.39
N LEU A 285 3.23 19.56 -2.57
CA LEU A 285 4.07 20.03 -1.48
C LEU A 285 3.31 21.02 -0.58
N LYS A 286 2.61 21.99 -1.18
CA LYS A 286 1.81 22.97 -0.43
C LYS A 286 0.75 22.29 0.45
N MET A 287 0.16 21.20 -0.02
CA MET A 287 -0.83 20.41 0.74
C MET A 287 -0.21 19.74 1.99
N ARG A 288 1.10 19.53 2.06
CA ARG A 288 1.79 18.99 3.23
C ARG A 288 1.95 19.97 4.37
N GLY A 289 1.51 21.20 4.20
CA GLY A 289 1.64 22.26 5.20
C GLY A 289 3.01 22.96 5.16
N ASN A 290 3.19 23.90 6.09
CA ASN A 290 4.37 24.75 6.12
C ASN A 290 5.47 24.28 7.08
N ASP A 291 5.19 23.21 7.87
CA ASP A 291 6.15 22.63 8.79
C ASP A 291 6.83 21.40 8.17
N PRO A 292 8.10 21.51 7.71
CA PRO A 292 8.81 20.39 7.12
C PRO A 292 9.11 19.26 8.12
N GLN A 293 9.13 19.57 9.43
CA GLN A 293 9.39 18.59 10.49
C GLN A 293 8.15 17.77 10.83
N ASN A 294 6.93 18.36 10.63
CA ASN A 294 5.67 17.72 10.89
C ASN A 294 4.75 17.84 9.66
N PRO A 295 5.12 17.26 8.51
CA PRO A 295 4.32 17.38 7.29
C PRO A 295 2.99 16.67 7.46
N ILE A 296 1.91 17.26 6.93
CA ILE A 296 0.64 16.57 6.80
C ILE A 296 0.84 15.40 5.85
N ARG A 297 0.52 14.20 6.29
CA ARG A 297 0.64 12.94 5.52
C ARG A 297 -0.70 12.22 5.46
N ASN A 298 -0.80 11.21 4.61
CA ASN A 298 -1.92 10.27 4.70
C ASN A 298 -2.01 9.72 6.13
N LYS A 299 -3.24 9.58 6.61
CA LYS A 299 -3.55 9.14 7.96
C LYS A 299 -4.82 8.33 7.97
N ILE A 300 -4.72 7.07 8.41
CA ILE A 300 -5.84 6.17 8.65
C ILE A 300 -5.59 5.39 9.94
N THR A 301 -6.62 4.73 10.45
CA THR A 301 -6.51 3.87 11.63
C THR A 301 -6.46 2.40 11.22
N THR A 302 -5.98 1.50 12.11
CA THR A 302 -6.06 0.05 11.86
C THR A 302 -7.49 -0.44 11.84
N GLU A 303 -8.40 0.15 12.65
CA GLU A 303 -9.83 -0.15 12.60
C GLU A 303 -10.43 0.17 11.23
N GLN A 304 -10.09 1.33 10.65
CA GLN A 304 -10.57 1.72 9.32
C GLN A 304 -10.04 0.77 8.24
N ALA A 305 -8.76 0.40 8.30
CA ALA A 305 -8.17 -0.51 7.32
C ALA A 305 -8.76 -1.93 7.44
N ALA A 306 -8.91 -2.44 8.67
CA ALA A 306 -9.52 -3.75 8.93
C ALA A 306 -10.99 -3.79 8.50
N ARG A 307 -11.76 -2.72 8.78
CA ARG A 307 -13.14 -2.56 8.35
C ARG A 307 -13.25 -2.56 6.82
N LEU A 308 -12.42 -1.79 6.10
CA LEU A 308 -12.47 -1.74 4.64
C LEU A 308 -12.11 -3.10 4.02
N MET A 309 -11.12 -3.79 4.57
CA MET A 309 -10.80 -5.15 4.17
C MET A 309 -11.98 -6.10 4.43
N TYR A 310 -12.66 -5.99 5.56
CA TYR A 310 -13.86 -6.77 5.88
C TYR A 310 -14.98 -6.51 4.86
N GLU A 311 -15.24 -5.25 4.50
CA GLU A 311 -16.25 -4.88 3.51
C GLU A 311 -15.93 -5.46 2.11
N ILE A 312 -14.65 -5.49 1.72
CA ILE A 312 -14.21 -6.16 0.49
C ILE A 312 -14.44 -7.69 0.57
N ILE A 313 -13.97 -8.32 1.65
CA ILE A 313 -14.03 -9.79 1.78
C ILE A 313 -15.49 -10.29 1.85
N THR A 314 -16.38 -9.52 2.44
CA THR A 314 -17.80 -9.88 2.58
C THR A 314 -18.70 -9.42 1.43
N GLY A 315 -18.13 -8.84 0.37
CA GLY A 315 -18.90 -8.43 -0.81
C GLY A 315 -19.66 -7.12 -0.63
N GLN A 316 -19.35 -6.32 0.40
CA GLN A 316 -20.05 -5.08 0.73
C GLN A 316 -19.41 -3.83 0.12
N ALA A 317 -18.18 -3.92 -0.38
CA ALA A 317 -17.48 -2.80 -0.97
C ALA A 317 -17.96 -2.59 -2.43
N ILE A 318 -18.74 -1.52 -2.67
CA ILE A 318 -19.33 -1.11 -3.95
C ILE A 318 -20.43 -2.07 -4.45
N SER A 319 -20.07 -3.29 -4.78
CA SER A 319 -20.96 -4.40 -5.14
C SER A 319 -20.27 -5.73 -4.84
N PRO A 320 -21.01 -6.86 -4.81
CA PRO A 320 -20.41 -8.18 -4.66
C PRO A 320 -19.37 -8.48 -5.75
N GLU A 321 -19.65 -8.13 -7.01
CA GLU A 321 -18.77 -8.34 -8.16
C GLU A 321 -17.49 -7.49 -8.03
N SER A 322 -17.63 -6.20 -7.77
CA SER A 322 -16.49 -5.29 -7.53
C SER A 322 -15.63 -5.76 -6.36
N SER A 323 -16.26 -6.24 -5.29
CA SER A 323 -15.57 -6.79 -4.13
C SER A 323 -14.79 -8.06 -4.48
N GLN A 324 -15.35 -8.95 -5.30
CA GLN A 324 -14.68 -10.16 -5.78
C GLN A 324 -13.46 -9.83 -6.63
N GLU A 325 -13.55 -8.85 -7.53
CA GLU A 325 -12.41 -8.40 -8.32
C GLU A 325 -11.32 -7.74 -7.46
N MET A 326 -11.69 -6.87 -6.52
CA MET A 326 -10.73 -6.26 -5.58
C MET A 326 -10.03 -7.33 -4.74
N ARG A 327 -10.75 -8.35 -4.28
CA ARG A 327 -10.23 -9.49 -3.54
C ARG A 327 -9.23 -10.30 -4.39
N TYR A 328 -9.50 -10.49 -5.69
CA TYR A 328 -8.58 -11.13 -6.63
C TYR A 328 -7.23 -10.37 -6.72
N TYR A 329 -7.25 -9.04 -6.88
CA TYR A 329 -6.01 -8.25 -6.94
C TYR A 329 -5.23 -8.23 -5.62
N LEU A 330 -5.91 -8.36 -4.49
CA LEU A 330 -5.30 -8.40 -3.16
C LEU A 330 -4.71 -9.77 -2.81
N ASN A 331 -5.11 -10.85 -3.51
CA ASN A 331 -4.68 -12.21 -3.20
C ASN A 331 -3.19 -12.43 -3.51
N ARG A 332 -2.49 -13.06 -2.56
CA ARG A 332 -1.04 -13.35 -2.64
C ARG A 332 -0.72 -14.84 -2.64
N ILE A 333 -1.75 -15.68 -2.65
CA ILE A 333 -1.59 -17.14 -2.44
C ILE A 333 -0.66 -17.76 -3.49
N ASN A 334 -0.81 -17.39 -4.77
CA ASN A 334 0.00 -17.96 -5.84
C ASN A 334 1.48 -17.66 -5.65
N MET A 335 1.85 -16.41 -5.38
CA MET A 335 3.26 -16.04 -5.20
C MET A 335 3.87 -16.64 -3.92
N MET A 336 3.06 -16.96 -2.91
CA MET A 336 3.49 -17.69 -1.71
C MET A 336 3.74 -19.17 -2.04
N GLN A 337 2.81 -19.81 -2.77
CA GLN A 337 2.85 -21.25 -3.09
C GLN A 337 3.91 -21.60 -4.14
N ASP A 338 4.08 -20.78 -5.18
CA ASP A 338 5.09 -20.98 -6.23
C ASP A 338 6.48 -20.44 -5.85
N GLY A 339 6.57 -19.72 -4.76
CA GLY A 339 7.81 -19.13 -4.26
C GLY A 339 8.33 -17.95 -5.06
N SER A 340 7.57 -17.42 -6.03
CA SER A 340 8.00 -16.30 -6.90
C SER A 340 8.33 -15.03 -6.11
N TRP A 341 7.75 -14.84 -4.93
CA TRP A 341 8.08 -13.74 -4.03
C TRP A 341 9.58 -13.68 -3.65
N LYS A 342 10.30 -14.80 -3.66
CA LYS A 342 11.75 -14.87 -3.33
C LYS A 342 12.61 -14.18 -4.39
N ASN A 343 12.08 -14.05 -5.61
CA ASN A 343 12.77 -13.42 -6.73
C ASN A 343 12.62 -11.89 -6.73
N ILE A 344 11.80 -11.33 -5.84
CA ILE A 344 11.60 -9.89 -5.70
C ILE A 344 12.56 -9.37 -4.65
N ASP A 345 13.65 -8.71 -5.08
CA ASP A 345 14.59 -8.06 -4.17
C ASP A 345 14.09 -6.66 -3.80
N PRO A 346 13.70 -6.43 -2.54
CA PRO A 346 13.20 -5.13 -2.09
C PRO A 346 14.27 -4.03 -2.13
N ASN A 347 15.55 -4.37 -2.31
CA ASN A 347 16.65 -3.41 -2.40
C ASN A 347 16.87 -2.87 -3.83
N GLN A 348 16.20 -3.43 -4.84
CA GLN A 348 16.32 -2.97 -6.23
C GLN A 348 15.56 -1.67 -6.52
N GLY A 349 14.94 -1.06 -5.51
CA GLY A 349 14.27 0.22 -5.65
C GLY A 349 12.80 0.10 -6.08
N GLN A 350 12.30 1.16 -6.73
CA GLN A 350 10.90 1.27 -7.11
C GLN A 350 10.50 0.21 -8.15
N GLY A 351 9.28 -0.33 -8.01
CA GLY A 351 8.79 -1.44 -8.83
C GLY A 351 9.19 -2.83 -8.32
N HIS A 352 10.02 -2.90 -7.27
CA HIS A 352 10.49 -4.15 -6.65
C HIS A 352 9.97 -4.33 -5.21
N PHE A 353 8.82 -3.73 -4.90
CA PHE A 353 8.20 -3.93 -3.59
C PHE A 353 7.77 -5.38 -3.42
N ASN A 354 8.32 -6.04 -2.39
CA ASN A 354 7.96 -7.40 -2.06
C ASN A 354 6.84 -7.39 -1.00
N PRO A 355 5.60 -7.79 -1.34
CA PRO A 355 4.48 -7.76 -0.41
C PRO A 355 4.48 -8.92 0.61
N ILE A 356 5.42 -9.87 0.48
CA ILE A 356 5.54 -11.06 1.34
C ILE A 356 6.72 -10.91 2.30
N LYS A 357 7.93 -10.64 1.79
CA LYS A 357 9.15 -10.58 2.59
C LYS A 357 9.07 -9.47 3.65
N GLY A 358 9.24 -9.84 4.90
CA GLY A 358 9.16 -8.92 6.05
C GLY A 358 7.74 -8.50 6.41
N PHE A 359 6.71 -9.17 5.86
CA PHE A 359 5.29 -8.95 6.11
C PHE A 359 4.61 -10.25 6.58
N PHE A 360 3.29 -10.19 6.85
CA PHE A 360 2.57 -11.33 7.42
C PHE A 360 2.67 -12.60 6.56
N GLY A 361 2.64 -12.43 5.24
CA GLY A 361 2.70 -13.54 4.28
C GLY A 361 3.99 -14.35 4.36
N GLU A 362 5.10 -13.79 4.84
CA GLU A 362 6.38 -14.51 4.93
C GLU A 362 6.31 -15.70 5.88
N TYR A 363 5.60 -15.58 7.00
CA TYR A 363 5.39 -16.71 7.91
C TYR A 363 4.73 -17.89 7.20
N PHE A 364 3.63 -17.66 6.51
CA PHE A 364 2.89 -18.71 5.79
C PHE A 364 3.69 -19.28 4.62
N ALA A 365 4.36 -18.42 3.86
CA ALA A 365 5.16 -18.82 2.70
C ALA A 365 6.39 -19.68 3.07
N ASN A 366 6.89 -19.57 4.30
CA ASN A 366 8.01 -20.36 4.82
C ASN A 366 7.56 -21.59 5.62
N SER A 367 6.33 -21.62 6.14
CA SER A 367 5.83 -22.77 6.91
C SER A 367 5.13 -23.79 6.01
N ASP A 368 3.85 -23.59 5.71
CA ASP A 368 3.10 -24.44 4.79
C ASP A 368 2.06 -23.60 4.01
N PRO A 369 2.47 -23.00 2.89
CA PRO A 369 1.58 -22.12 2.14
C PRO A 369 0.39 -22.86 1.50
N LYS A 370 0.44 -24.19 1.37
CA LYS A 370 -0.65 -24.99 0.79
C LYS A 370 -1.85 -25.12 1.73
N ASN A 371 -1.63 -24.99 3.03
CA ASN A 371 -2.71 -25.01 4.01
C ASN A 371 -3.50 -23.69 4.05
N ILE A 372 -2.98 -22.62 3.45
CA ILE A 372 -3.70 -21.36 3.35
C ILE A 372 -4.57 -21.38 2.10
N GLN A 373 -5.89 -21.25 2.29
CA GLN A 373 -6.86 -21.18 1.21
C GLN A 373 -6.93 -19.79 0.60
N GLU A 374 -6.76 -18.74 1.42
CA GLU A 374 -6.72 -17.36 0.97
C GLU A 374 -5.85 -16.48 1.85
N PHE A 375 -5.07 -15.64 1.19
CA PHE A 375 -4.28 -14.59 1.81
C PHE A 375 -4.39 -13.32 0.96
N ALA A 376 -5.30 -12.41 1.36
CA ALA A 376 -5.49 -11.13 0.68
C ALA A 376 -4.88 -10.01 1.52
N SER A 377 -3.91 -9.26 0.97
CA SER A 377 -3.21 -8.24 1.75
C SER A 377 -2.86 -6.99 0.98
N LYS A 378 -2.69 -5.89 1.73
CA LYS A 378 -2.00 -4.69 1.30
C LYS A 378 -0.97 -4.27 2.34
N ALA A 379 0.28 -4.34 1.94
CA ALA A 379 1.43 -3.94 2.74
C ALA A 379 1.94 -2.56 2.37
N GLY A 380 2.65 -1.91 3.30
CA GLY A 380 3.27 -0.61 3.12
C GLY A 380 4.51 -0.44 3.98
N TRP A 381 5.54 0.19 3.39
CA TRP A 381 6.82 0.40 4.04
C TRP A 381 7.47 1.73 3.65
N THR A 382 8.13 2.35 4.62
CA THR A 382 9.06 3.46 4.44
C THR A 382 10.19 3.32 5.47
N SER A 383 11.16 4.23 5.50
CA SER A 383 12.24 4.21 6.48
C SER A 383 11.77 4.34 7.94
N ASP A 384 10.56 4.87 8.18
CA ASP A 384 9.99 5.19 9.49
C ASP A 384 8.61 4.56 9.74
N SER A 385 8.15 3.68 8.86
CA SER A 385 6.82 3.05 8.99
C SER A 385 6.80 1.68 8.31
N ARG A 386 6.16 0.72 8.98
CA ARG A 386 5.77 -0.59 8.42
C ARG A 386 4.32 -0.85 8.77
N SER A 387 3.52 -1.18 7.79
CA SER A 387 2.06 -1.31 7.95
C SER A 387 1.55 -2.42 7.04
N GLU A 388 0.58 -3.18 7.52
CA GLU A 388 -0.12 -4.17 6.70
C GLU A 388 -1.54 -4.38 7.22
N VAL A 389 -2.46 -4.64 6.31
CA VAL A 389 -3.76 -5.24 6.58
C VAL A 389 -3.90 -6.48 5.72
N ALA A 390 -4.29 -7.60 6.34
CA ALA A 390 -4.46 -8.87 5.64
C ALA A 390 -5.69 -9.62 6.13
N TYR A 391 -6.36 -10.30 5.20
CA TYR A 391 -7.30 -11.37 5.46
C TYR A 391 -6.61 -12.71 5.30
N ILE A 392 -6.74 -13.57 6.29
CA ILE A 392 -6.14 -14.90 6.34
C ILE A 392 -7.25 -15.93 6.54
N ASN A 393 -7.29 -16.96 5.68
CA ASN A 393 -8.23 -18.07 5.77
C ASN A 393 -7.53 -19.38 5.39
N ASP A 394 -7.57 -20.37 6.27
CA ASP A 394 -7.03 -21.72 6.04
C ASP A 394 -8.12 -22.81 6.09
N GLY A 395 -9.40 -22.42 6.16
CA GLY A 395 -10.54 -23.30 6.27
C GLY A 395 -10.90 -23.64 7.74
N GLN A 396 -10.02 -23.46 8.71
CA GLN A 396 -10.30 -23.66 10.14
C GLN A 396 -10.45 -22.32 10.87
N VAL A 397 -9.63 -21.35 10.51
CA VAL A 397 -9.70 -19.98 11.02
C VAL A 397 -9.81 -19.00 9.85
N ALA A 398 -10.61 -17.95 10.03
CA ALA A 398 -10.73 -16.85 9.10
C ALA A 398 -10.74 -15.54 9.88
N TYR A 399 -9.76 -14.66 9.62
CA TYR A 399 -9.62 -13.41 10.36
C TYR A 399 -8.97 -12.32 9.54
N ILE A 400 -9.17 -11.07 9.95
CA ILE A 400 -8.43 -9.90 9.45
C ILE A 400 -7.50 -9.41 10.55
N LEU A 401 -6.25 -9.18 10.18
CA LEU A 401 -5.24 -8.56 11.03
C LEU A 401 -4.75 -7.28 10.34
N ALA A 402 -4.86 -6.14 11.04
CA ALA A 402 -4.25 -4.88 10.64
C ALA A 402 -3.23 -4.44 11.69
N VAL A 403 -1.99 -4.20 11.28
CA VAL A 403 -0.92 -3.71 12.14
C VAL A 403 -0.24 -2.52 11.48
N PHE A 404 -0.22 -1.39 12.17
CA PHE A 404 0.48 -0.18 11.74
C PHE A 404 1.52 0.20 12.78
N THR A 405 2.72 0.50 12.29
CA THR A 405 3.82 1.00 13.11
C THR A 405 4.40 2.27 12.51
N GLN A 406 4.76 3.22 13.36
CA GLN A 406 5.32 4.49 12.92
C GLN A 406 6.59 4.80 13.71
N ASP A 407 7.63 4.01 13.43
CA ASP A 407 8.96 4.14 14.02
C ASP A 407 9.99 3.38 13.18
N ALA A 408 11.21 3.90 13.08
CA ALA A 408 12.31 3.31 12.33
C ALA A 408 12.71 1.91 12.87
N ALA A 409 12.57 1.66 14.18
CA ALA A 409 12.89 0.37 14.77
C ALA A 409 12.00 -0.76 14.21
N TYR A 410 10.73 -0.48 13.94
CA TYR A 410 9.84 -1.42 13.24
C TYR A 410 10.13 -1.49 11.74
N ALA A 411 10.35 -0.32 11.12
CA ALA A 411 10.56 -0.25 9.68
C ALA A 411 11.78 -1.06 9.23
N GLN A 412 12.84 -1.07 10.05
CA GLN A 412 14.08 -1.79 9.79
C GLN A 412 14.08 -3.24 10.28
N ASN A 413 13.13 -3.63 11.13
CA ASN A 413 13.00 -4.99 11.63
C ASN A 413 12.14 -5.85 10.69
N TRP A 414 12.78 -6.57 9.79
CA TRP A 414 12.11 -7.43 8.80
C TRP A 414 11.48 -8.69 9.38
N GLN A 415 11.79 -9.06 10.63
CA GLN A 415 11.27 -10.26 11.28
C GLN A 415 10.03 -9.99 12.15
N ILE A 416 9.72 -8.73 12.44
CA ILE A 416 8.67 -8.41 13.42
C ILE A 416 7.27 -8.75 12.89
N PHE A 417 6.94 -8.43 11.63
CA PHE A 417 5.62 -8.72 11.05
C PHE A 417 5.40 -10.22 10.81
N PRO A 418 6.38 -10.98 10.24
CA PRO A 418 6.28 -12.44 10.18
C PRO A 418 6.03 -13.08 11.56
N LYS A 419 6.70 -12.59 12.61
CA LYS A 419 6.52 -13.12 13.96
C LYS A 419 5.16 -12.75 14.59
N ILE A 420 4.68 -11.53 14.36
CA ILE A 420 3.31 -11.14 14.76
C ILE A 420 2.29 -12.05 14.07
N SER A 421 2.46 -12.30 12.76
CA SER A 421 1.58 -13.19 12.00
C SER A 421 1.56 -14.60 12.58
N GLU A 422 2.73 -15.17 12.90
CA GLU A 422 2.86 -16.47 13.57
C GLU A 422 2.10 -16.50 14.89
N LEU A 423 2.36 -15.54 15.79
CA LEU A 423 1.72 -15.48 17.11
C LEU A 423 0.20 -15.41 17.02
N VAL A 424 -0.32 -14.56 16.15
CA VAL A 424 -1.77 -14.40 15.96
C VAL A 424 -2.35 -15.68 15.38
N TYR A 425 -1.77 -16.25 14.32
CA TYR A 425 -2.27 -17.45 13.67
C TYR A 425 -2.34 -18.65 14.63
N GLN A 426 -1.26 -18.92 15.38
CA GLN A 426 -1.22 -20.00 16.36
C GLN A 426 -2.28 -19.82 17.46
N LYS A 427 -2.48 -18.58 17.92
CA LYS A 427 -3.48 -18.27 18.94
C LYS A 427 -4.91 -18.35 18.41
N MET A 428 -5.17 -17.94 17.17
CA MET A 428 -6.47 -18.12 16.52
C MET A 428 -6.85 -19.60 16.45
N HIS A 429 -5.91 -20.47 16.09
CA HIS A 429 -6.13 -21.91 16.15
C HIS A 429 -6.42 -22.42 17.55
N GLN A 430 -5.67 -21.96 18.57
CA GLN A 430 -5.88 -22.38 19.96
C GLN A 430 -7.27 -22.03 20.49
N ILE A 431 -7.81 -20.86 20.15
CA ILE A 431 -9.15 -20.48 20.60
C ILE A 431 -10.24 -21.26 19.85
N HIS A 432 -10.05 -21.55 18.57
CA HIS A 432 -11.05 -22.26 17.77
C HIS A 432 -11.02 -23.79 17.92
N SER A 433 -9.89 -24.39 18.27
CA SER A 433 -9.81 -25.82 18.56
C SER A 433 -10.62 -26.20 19.80
N LYS A 434 -10.73 -25.30 20.78
CA LYS A 434 -11.53 -25.54 22.00
C LYS A 434 -13.05 -25.59 21.72
N TYR A 435 -13.52 -25.03 20.62
CA TYR A 435 -14.93 -25.10 20.23
C TYR A 435 -15.28 -26.36 19.42
N ASN A 436 -14.28 -27.14 19.00
CA ASN A 436 -14.47 -28.36 18.22
C ASN A 436 -14.34 -29.64 19.06
N THR A 437 -14.14 -29.53 20.37
CA THR A 437 -14.19 -30.68 21.32
C THR A 437 -15.66 -30.94 21.66
N PRO A 438 -16.19 -32.15 21.39
CA PRO A 438 -17.60 -32.46 21.59
C PRO A 438 -17.98 -32.45 23.09
#